data_4ab04ac5bc627732df022ece8b201794
#
_entry.id   4ab04ac5bc627732df022ece8b201794
#
_cell.length_a   1.000
_cell.length_b   1.000
_cell.length_c   1.000
_cell.angle_alpha   90.00
_cell.angle_beta   90.00
_cell.angle_gamma   90.00
#
_symmetry.space_group_name_H-M   'P 1'
#
loop_
_entity.id
_entity.type
_entity.pdbx_description
1 polymer ?
#
loop_
_entity_poly.entity_id
_entity_poly.type
_entity_poly.pdbx_seq_one_letter_code
_entity_poly.pdbx_strand_id
1 'polypeptide(L)'
;MGPNAPTVAGGEEAAAGLTNRWSTAYLAYNDQVAIGFIRRLMATGTKVPGDVSVVGFDNIYAADLVTPSLTTVAAPLHVLGTTAVRNLLAIINGATPRASEPLVLPVHLVERGSTGPAPRRRRERRQIGTA
;
A
#
# COMPACT_ATOMS: atom_id res chain seq x y z
N MET A 1 4.04 3.23 12.96
CA MET A 1 2.61 3.60 13.00
C MET A 1 1.88 2.52 13.76
N GLY A 2 0.91 2.89 14.63
CA GLY A 2 0.13 1.92 15.39
C GLY A 2 -0.82 1.09 14.53
N PRO A 3 -1.51 0.11 15.15
CA PRO A 3 -2.48 -0.72 14.44
C PRO A 3 -3.68 0.13 14.03
N ASN A 4 -3.85 0.35 12.72
CA ASN A 4 -5.03 0.99 12.14
C ASN A 4 -5.88 -0.08 11.44
N ALA A 5 -7.19 0.16 11.34
CA ALA A 5 -8.07 -0.74 10.60
C ALA A 5 -7.63 -0.83 9.12
N PRO A 6 -7.71 -2.03 8.48
CA PRO A 6 -7.31 -2.22 7.08
C PRO A 6 -8.38 -1.68 6.09
N THR A 7 -8.80 -0.44 6.30
CA THR A 7 -9.88 0.25 5.57
C THR A 7 -9.43 1.63 5.10
N VAL A 8 -10.21 2.27 4.24
CA VAL A 8 -9.99 3.67 3.82
C VAL A 8 -9.93 4.61 5.02
N ALA A 9 -10.84 4.48 5.99
CA ALA A 9 -10.84 5.30 7.21
C ALA A 9 -9.56 5.10 8.02
N GLY A 10 -9.13 3.85 8.22
CA GLY A 10 -7.87 3.56 8.90
C GLY A 10 -6.64 4.13 8.19
N GLY A 11 -6.68 4.23 6.85
CA GLY A 11 -5.66 4.92 6.07
C GLY A 11 -5.64 6.43 6.32
N GLU A 12 -6.81 7.07 6.40
CA GLU A 12 -6.93 8.48 6.75
C GLU A 12 -6.41 8.77 8.17
N GLU A 13 -6.72 7.92 9.13
CA GLU A 13 -6.21 8.01 10.51
C GLU A 13 -4.69 7.85 10.56
N ALA A 14 -4.15 6.87 9.83
CA ALA A 14 -2.70 6.65 9.74
C ALA A 14 -1.98 7.89 9.21
N ALA A 15 -2.50 8.54 8.17
CA ALA A 15 -1.94 9.76 7.63
C ALA A 15 -2.06 10.95 8.60
N ALA A 16 -3.17 11.05 9.35
CA ALA A 16 -3.35 12.07 10.36
C ALA A 16 -2.37 11.95 11.54
N GLY A 17 -2.01 10.70 11.89
CA GLY A 17 -1.04 10.38 12.94
C GLY A 17 0.43 10.51 12.53
N LEU A 18 0.73 10.98 11.30
CA LEU A 18 2.11 11.15 10.85
C LEU A 18 2.85 12.22 11.64
N THR A 19 3.77 11.80 12.48
CA THR A 19 4.69 12.68 13.22
C THR A 19 5.99 12.92 12.47
N ASN A 20 6.37 11.99 11.58
CA ASN A 20 7.62 12.05 10.82
C ASN A 20 7.37 12.59 9.40
N ARG A 21 7.71 13.85 9.19
CA ARG A 21 7.67 14.51 7.87
C ARG A 21 8.90 14.24 6.98
N TRP A 22 9.79 13.35 7.41
CA TRP A 22 11.02 13.08 6.69
C TRP A 22 10.90 11.92 5.68
N SER A 23 9.86 11.10 5.78
CA SER A 23 9.63 10.01 4.85
C SER A 23 9.07 10.52 3.54
N THR A 24 9.67 10.08 2.43
CA THR A 24 9.26 10.44 1.07
C THR A 24 8.53 9.31 0.35
N ALA A 25 8.36 8.17 1.02
CA ALA A 25 7.62 7.04 0.50
C ALA A 25 6.97 6.23 1.63
N TYR A 26 5.80 5.68 1.34
CA TYR A 26 5.04 4.81 2.23
C TYR A 26 4.55 3.58 1.47
N LEU A 27 4.70 2.43 2.10
CA LEU A 27 4.08 1.18 1.68
C LEU A 27 2.92 0.89 2.63
N ALA A 28 1.72 0.80 2.10
CA ALA A 28 0.51 0.51 2.85
C ALA A 28 0.26 -1.00 2.92
N TYR A 29 -0.46 -1.42 3.96
CA TYR A 29 -0.85 -2.81 4.17
C TYR A 29 -1.69 -3.36 3.01
N ASN A 30 -2.63 -2.56 2.49
CA ASN A 30 -3.44 -2.87 1.32
C ASN A 30 -3.83 -1.60 0.57
N ASP A 31 -4.52 -1.75 -0.57
CA ASP A 31 -4.94 -0.62 -1.40
C ASP A 31 -5.97 0.28 -0.72
N GLN A 32 -6.87 -0.26 0.11
CA GLN A 32 -7.86 0.56 0.83
C GLN A 32 -7.17 1.52 1.80
N VAL A 33 -6.19 1.04 2.56
CA VAL A 33 -5.37 1.89 3.44
C VAL A 33 -4.58 2.90 2.62
N ALA A 34 -3.97 2.50 1.50
CA ALA A 34 -3.25 3.42 0.62
C ALA A 34 -4.13 4.54 0.09
N ILE A 35 -5.35 4.23 -0.36
CA ILE A 35 -6.33 5.20 -0.86
C ILE A 35 -6.70 6.22 0.23
N GLY A 36 -7.03 5.76 1.43
CA GLY A 36 -7.35 6.64 2.55
C GLY A 36 -6.17 7.52 2.94
N PHE A 37 -4.98 6.96 2.95
CA PHE A 37 -3.73 7.66 3.24
C PHE A 37 -3.47 8.78 2.22
N ILE A 38 -3.57 8.49 0.93
CA ILE A 38 -3.42 9.48 -0.16
C ILE A 38 -4.46 10.60 -0.01
N ARG A 39 -5.74 10.25 0.20
CA ARG A 39 -6.81 11.22 0.36
C ARG A 39 -6.50 12.22 1.49
N ARG A 40 -6.08 11.72 2.64
CA ARG A 40 -5.73 12.56 3.79
C ARG A 40 -4.51 13.44 3.52
N LEU A 41 -3.45 12.90 2.92
CA LEU A 41 -2.27 13.67 2.54
C LEU A 41 -2.62 14.82 1.60
N MET A 42 -3.38 14.54 0.54
CA MET A 42 -3.78 15.55 -0.44
C MET A 42 -4.70 16.61 0.17
N ALA A 43 -5.62 16.23 1.06
CA ALA A 43 -6.47 17.16 1.78
C ALA A 43 -5.68 18.13 2.68
N THR A 44 -4.47 17.77 3.09
CA THR A 44 -3.55 18.63 3.87
C THR A 44 -2.50 19.34 3.00
N GLY A 45 -2.64 19.29 1.67
CA GLY A 45 -1.77 19.99 0.73
C GLY A 45 -0.50 19.24 0.33
N THR A 46 -0.30 18.00 0.80
CA THR A 46 0.84 17.16 0.40
C THR A 46 0.61 16.61 -1.00
N LYS A 47 1.57 16.76 -1.89
CA LYS A 47 1.48 16.27 -3.27
C LYS A 47 1.90 14.80 -3.36
N VAL A 48 1.04 13.96 -3.94
CA VAL A 48 1.34 12.58 -4.30
C VAL A 48 1.36 12.49 -5.83
N PRO A 49 2.47 12.09 -6.47
CA PRO A 49 3.73 11.59 -5.90
C PRO A 49 4.79 12.68 -5.60
N GLY A 50 4.52 13.98 -5.83
CA GLY A 50 5.54 15.03 -5.83
C GLY A 50 6.34 15.19 -4.53
N ASP A 51 5.67 15.10 -3.38
CA ASP A 51 6.32 15.17 -2.07
C ASP A 51 6.49 13.79 -1.44
N VAL A 52 5.53 12.89 -1.72
CA VAL A 52 5.46 11.56 -1.12
C VAL A 52 4.96 10.55 -2.13
N SER A 53 5.66 9.45 -2.28
CA SER A 53 5.21 8.27 -3.03
C SER A 53 4.42 7.34 -2.11
N VAL A 54 3.35 6.73 -2.64
CA VAL A 54 2.54 5.76 -1.90
C VAL A 54 2.33 4.51 -2.76
N VAL A 55 2.56 3.34 -2.14
CA VAL A 55 2.36 2.02 -2.76
C VAL A 55 1.35 1.24 -1.94
N GLY A 56 0.39 0.61 -2.60
CA GLY A 56 -0.58 -0.30 -2.02
C GLY A 56 -0.22 -1.78 -2.19
N PHE A 57 -1.17 -2.63 -1.86
CA PHE A 57 -1.11 -4.08 -2.05
C PHE A 57 -2.51 -4.60 -2.37
N ASP A 58 -2.65 -5.60 -3.22
CA ASP A 58 -3.81 -6.35 -3.71
C ASP A 58 -4.19 -6.04 -5.16
N ASN A 59 -3.96 -4.84 -5.69
CA ASN A 59 -4.41 -4.38 -7.01
C ASN A 59 -5.93 -4.48 -7.16
N ILE A 60 -6.68 -3.92 -6.20
CA ILE A 60 -8.14 -3.86 -6.29
C ILE A 60 -8.59 -2.92 -7.41
N TYR A 61 -9.83 -3.10 -7.91
CA TYR A 61 -10.39 -2.28 -8.98
C TYR A 61 -10.32 -0.77 -8.70
N ALA A 62 -10.53 -0.36 -7.45
CA ALA A 62 -10.47 1.05 -7.05
C ALA A 62 -9.07 1.68 -7.20
N ALA A 63 -8.00 0.89 -7.23
CA ALA A 63 -6.63 1.39 -7.36
C ALA A 63 -6.38 2.16 -8.66
N ASP A 64 -7.09 1.81 -9.71
CA ASP A 64 -7.00 2.50 -11.01
C ASP A 64 -7.92 3.73 -11.12
N LEU A 65 -8.99 3.78 -10.34
CA LEU A 65 -10.02 4.82 -10.40
C LEU A 65 -9.72 6.07 -9.56
N VAL A 66 -8.79 5.97 -8.60
CA VAL A 66 -8.41 7.10 -7.73
C VAL A 66 -7.42 8.03 -8.43
N THR A 67 -7.35 9.27 -7.95
CA THR A 67 -6.39 10.26 -8.46
C THR A 67 -5.45 10.72 -7.35
N PRO A 68 -4.12 10.53 -7.51
CA PRO A 68 -3.47 9.80 -8.59
C PRO A 68 -3.79 8.30 -8.55
N SER A 69 -3.75 7.61 -9.70
CA SER A 69 -3.94 6.16 -9.74
C SER A 69 -2.86 5.44 -8.94
N LEU A 70 -3.26 4.40 -8.20
CA LEU A 70 -2.42 3.81 -7.17
C LEU A 70 -1.45 2.76 -7.74
N THR A 71 -0.16 2.98 -7.57
CA THR A 71 0.88 1.96 -7.69
C THR A 71 0.67 0.91 -6.60
N THR A 72 0.66 -0.37 -6.97
CA THR A 72 0.31 -1.44 -6.04
C THR A 72 1.00 -2.74 -6.39
N VAL A 73 1.19 -3.61 -5.40
CA VAL A 73 1.64 -4.98 -5.62
C VAL A 73 0.42 -5.84 -5.94
N ALA A 74 0.33 -6.33 -7.18
CA ALA A 74 -0.77 -7.18 -7.61
C ALA A 74 -0.58 -8.60 -7.07
N ALA A 75 -1.52 -9.05 -6.24
CA ALA A 75 -1.65 -10.43 -5.79
C ALA A 75 -2.70 -11.16 -6.65
N PRO A 76 -2.51 -12.44 -6.99
CA PRO A 76 -3.46 -13.21 -7.80
C PRO A 76 -4.66 -13.68 -6.96
N LEU A 77 -5.46 -12.74 -6.44
CA LEU A 77 -6.55 -12.99 -5.48
C LEU A 77 -7.58 -13.99 -5.98
N HIS A 78 -7.91 -13.96 -7.29
CA HIS A 78 -8.84 -14.91 -7.89
C HIS A 78 -8.31 -16.36 -7.84
N VAL A 79 -7.02 -16.54 -8.15
CA VAL A 79 -6.35 -17.85 -8.11
C VAL A 79 -6.28 -18.33 -6.66
N LEU A 80 -5.94 -17.44 -5.72
CA LEU A 80 -5.89 -17.74 -4.30
C LEU A 80 -7.26 -18.22 -3.78
N GLY A 81 -8.33 -17.47 -4.05
CA GLY A 81 -9.68 -17.83 -3.61
C GLY A 81 -10.17 -19.14 -4.24
N THR A 82 -9.99 -19.32 -5.55
CA THR A 82 -10.39 -20.53 -6.26
C THR A 82 -9.62 -21.75 -5.72
N THR A 83 -8.33 -21.62 -5.47
CA THR A 83 -7.50 -22.71 -4.93
C THR A 83 -7.91 -23.07 -3.50
N ALA A 84 -8.14 -22.08 -2.66
CA ALA A 84 -8.58 -22.29 -1.29
C ALA A 84 -9.91 -23.04 -1.22
N VAL A 85 -10.91 -22.60 -2.00
CA VAL A 85 -12.23 -23.26 -2.07
C VAL A 85 -12.11 -24.70 -2.62
N ARG A 86 -11.34 -24.90 -3.68
CA ARG A 86 -11.11 -26.24 -4.25
C ARG A 86 -10.47 -27.18 -3.23
N ASN A 87 -9.45 -26.73 -2.50
CA ASN A 87 -8.80 -27.51 -1.47
C ASN A 87 -9.76 -27.86 -0.32
N LEU A 88 -10.56 -26.89 0.12
CA LEU A 88 -11.56 -27.11 1.16
C LEU A 88 -12.60 -28.17 0.74
N LEU A 89 -13.14 -28.06 -0.47
CA LEU A 89 -14.09 -29.03 -1.02
C LEU A 89 -13.47 -30.44 -1.14
N ALA A 90 -12.21 -30.53 -1.54
CA ALA A 90 -11.51 -31.81 -1.59
C ALA A 90 -11.42 -32.46 -0.20
N ILE A 91 -11.09 -31.70 0.84
CA ILE A 91 -11.03 -32.17 2.21
C ILE A 91 -12.42 -32.64 2.70
N ILE A 92 -13.48 -31.86 2.45
CA ILE A 92 -14.86 -32.23 2.80
C ILE A 92 -15.26 -33.55 2.13
N ASN A 93 -14.81 -33.79 0.92
CA ASN A 93 -15.08 -35.02 0.15
C ASN A 93 -14.11 -36.19 0.48
N GLY A 94 -13.38 -36.10 1.59
CA GLY A 94 -12.55 -37.18 2.13
C GLY A 94 -11.14 -37.27 1.54
N ALA A 95 -10.69 -36.26 0.79
CA ALA A 95 -9.30 -36.21 0.37
C ALA A 95 -8.40 -35.90 1.59
N THR A 96 -7.30 -36.64 1.70
CA THR A 96 -6.26 -36.30 2.69
C THR A 96 -5.65 -34.95 2.33
N PRO A 97 -5.54 -33.99 3.27
CA PRO A 97 -4.83 -32.75 3.03
C PRO A 97 -3.42 -33.07 2.53
N ARG A 98 -3.05 -32.56 1.35
CA ARG A 98 -1.66 -32.65 0.92
C ARG A 98 -0.81 -31.92 1.96
N ALA A 99 0.15 -32.67 2.53
CA ALA A 99 1.04 -32.12 3.53
C ALA A 99 1.66 -30.80 3.06
N SER A 100 1.30 -29.77 3.70
CA SER A 100 2.02 -28.71 4.37
C SER A 100 3.11 -27.91 3.62
N GLU A 101 3.31 -27.99 2.36
CA GLU A 101 4.12 -26.93 1.71
C GLU A 101 3.21 -25.74 1.38
N PRO A 102 3.56 -24.52 1.86
CA PRO A 102 2.79 -23.34 1.54
C PRO A 102 2.77 -23.12 0.02
N LEU A 103 1.59 -22.95 -0.56
CA LEU A 103 1.47 -22.53 -1.95
C LEU A 103 1.91 -21.06 -2.06
N VAL A 104 3.07 -20.83 -2.64
CA VAL A 104 3.56 -19.48 -2.92
C VAL A 104 3.03 -19.05 -4.29
N LEU A 105 2.23 -17.98 -4.32
CA LEU A 105 1.73 -17.41 -5.56
C LEU A 105 2.59 -16.20 -5.95
N PRO A 106 2.97 -16.05 -7.24
CA PRO A 106 3.78 -14.91 -7.67
C PRO A 106 2.99 -13.60 -7.58
N VAL A 107 3.64 -12.56 -7.12
CA VAL A 107 3.13 -11.19 -7.12
C VAL A 107 3.98 -10.33 -8.07
N HIS A 108 3.43 -9.20 -8.54
CA HIS A 108 4.18 -8.25 -9.36
C HIS A 108 3.76 -6.82 -9.06
N LEU A 109 4.68 -5.88 -9.30
CA LEU A 109 4.40 -4.46 -9.16
C LEU A 109 3.61 -3.94 -10.38
N VAL A 110 2.51 -3.23 -10.11
CA VAL A 110 1.78 -2.44 -11.10
C VAL A 110 2.07 -0.97 -10.81
N GLU A 111 2.95 -0.39 -11.60
CA GLU A 111 3.35 1.00 -11.46
C GLU A 111 2.29 1.92 -12.07
N ARG A 112 1.89 2.96 -11.31
CA ARG A 112 0.89 3.96 -11.69
C ARG A 112 1.32 5.37 -11.23
N GLY A 113 0.34 6.26 -11.04
CA GLY A 113 0.55 7.69 -10.76
C GLY A 113 0.92 8.05 -9.33
N SER A 114 0.82 7.14 -8.36
CA SER A 114 1.08 7.47 -6.94
C SER A 114 2.54 7.37 -6.52
N THR A 115 3.44 6.99 -7.44
CA THR A 115 4.88 6.91 -7.20
C THR A 115 5.65 7.76 -8.21
N GLY A 116 6.80 8.28 -7.78
CA GLY A 116 7.67 9.10 -8.61
C GLY A 116 9.06 9.27 -7.99
N PRO A 117 9.94 10.03 -8.64
CA PRO A 117 11.26 10.31 -8.11
C PRO A 117 11.22 10.94 -6.72
N ALA A 118 12.11 10.51 -5.84
CA ALA A 118 12.20 11.09 -4.50
C ALA A 118 12.48 12.60 -4.59
N PRO A 119 11.74 13.45 -3.83
CA PRO A 119 11.98 14.88 -3.84
C PRO A 119 13.42 15.19 -3.40
N ARG A 120 14.08 16.08 -4.13
CA ARG A 120 15.42 16.55 -3.74
C ARG A 120 15.28 17.30 -2.43
N ARG A 121 15.84 16.78 -1.34
CA ARG A 121 15.92 17.50 -0.06
C ARG A 121 16.67 18.81 -0.27
N ARG A 122 15.98 19.90 -0.09
CA ARG A 122 16.61 21.20 0.05
C ARG A 122 17.46 21.12 1.33
N ARG A 123 18.81 21.01 1.17
CA ARG A 123 19.73 21.14 2.31
C ARG A 123 19.48 22.51 2.91
N GLU A 124 18.86 22.59 4.07
CA GLU A 124 18.91 23.79 4.90
C GLU A 124 20.39 24.05 5.16
N ARG A 125 20.90 25.14 4.58
CA ARG A 125 22.18 25.67 4.96
C ARG A 125 22.08 26.00 6.45
N ARG A 126 22.69 25.17 7.31
CA ARG A 126 23.03 25.59 8.65
C ARG A 126 23.85 26.88 8.48
N GLN A 127 23.25 28.01 8.78
CA GLN A 127 24.00 29.22 9.06
C GLN A 127 24.78 28.90 10.33
N ILE A 128 26.09 28.55 10.14
CA ILE A 128 27.04 28.60 11.23
C ILE A 128 27.24 30.10 11.45
N GLY A 129 26.55 30.63 12.49
CA GLY A 129 26.81 31.95 12.98
C GLY A 129 28.24 31.96 13.52
N THR A 130 29.10 32.66 12.84
CA THR A 130 30.37 33.12 13.37
C THR A 130 30.08 34.23 14.34
N ALA A 131 30.27 33.93 15.63
CA ALA A 131 30.43 34.93 16.67
C ALA A 131 31.87 35.46 16.65
#